data_c93b295e75a2604138094b9a1136a6d5
#
_entry.id   c93b295e75a2604138094b9a1136a6d5
#
_cell.length_a   1.000
_cell.length_b   1.000
_cell.length_c   1.000
_cell.angle_alpha   90.00
_cell.angle_beta   90.00
_cell.angle_gamma   90.00
#
_symmetry.space_group_name_H-M   'P 1'
#
loop_
_entity.id
_entity.type
_entity.pdbx_description
1 polymer ?
#
loop_
_entity_poly.entity_id
_entity_poly.type
_entity_poly.pdbx_seq_one_letter_code
_entity_poly.pdbx_strand_id
1 'polypeptide(L)'
;MHHLEKKQKMDPDKLPQHPVLKSVKSIRYNKLDFCLDELEIVVVGASGDLAKKKTYPALLDLFANGFIADNTKIVGFARSQMSDEDFHSKLRPFLDKMASSLNLHSSSTVDNFLQMCRYKQGQYGSIDSMVELMGFLSEWGAAPAEKVNRLFYFAIPPTVFLQTAAAIK
;
A
#
# COMPACT_ATOMS: atom_id res chain seq x y z
N MET A 1 -9.85 -10.44 37.93
CA MET A 1 -8.46 -10.85 37.64
C MET A 1 -8.22 -10.61 36.15
N HIS A 2 -7.62 -9.47 35.79
CA HIS A 2 -7.28 -9.12 34.40
C HIS A 2 -5.87 -9.68 34.09
N HIS A 3 -5.79 -10.67 33.21
CA HIS A 3 -4.53 -11.07 32.59
C HIS A 3 -4.25 -10.11 31.42
N LEU A 4 -3.35 -9.16 31.67
CA LEU A 4 -2.70 -8.37 30.62
C LEU A 4 -1.65 -9.27 29.95
N GLU A 5 -1.97 -9.81 28.76
CA GLU A 5 -0.96 -10.44 27.91
C GLU A 5 0.09 -9.39 27.50
N LYS A 6 1.28 -9.57 28.01
CA LYS A 6 2.46 -8.78 27.63
C LYS A 6 2.79 -9.09 26.17
N LYS A 7 2.55 -8.11 25.26
CA LYS A 7 3.13 -8.13 23.91
C LYS A 7 4.63 -8.34 24.03
N GLN A 8 5.11 -9.49 23.60
CA GLN A 8 6.52 -9.83 23.55
C GLN A 8 7.20 -8.89 22.55
N LYS A 9 7.93 -7.89 23.03
CA LYS A 9 8.78 -7.04 22.19
C LYS A 9 9.86 -7.92 21.58
N MET A 10 9.84 -8.06 20.27
CA MET A 10 10.89 -8.75 19.53
C MET A 10 12.21 -8.01 19.73
N ASP A 11 13.22 -8.71 20.25
CA ASP A 11 14.56 -8.18 20.50
C ASP A 11 15.20 -7.75 19.16
N PRO A 12 15.50 -6.46 18.96
CA PRO A 12 16.05 -5.96 17.71
C PRO A 12 17.44 -6.55 17.36
N ASP A 13 18.15 -7.13 18.33
CA ASP A 13 19.49 -7.67 18.11
C ASP A 13 19.48 -9.14 17.66
N LYS A 14 18.32 -9.80 17.62
CA LYS A 14 18.14 -11.18 17.14
C LYS A 14 17.79 -11.31 15.66
N LEU A 15 17.73 -10.21 14.90
CA LEU A 15 17.47 -10.24 13.46
C LEU A 15 18.75 -10.64 12.68
N PRO A 16 18.61 -11.40 11.56
CA PRO A 16 19.76 -11.77 10.71
C PRO A 16 20.58 -10.57 10.29
N GLN A 17 21.91 -10.66 10.40
CA GLN A 17 22.88 -9.59 10.12
C GLN A 17 23.10 -9.37 8.61
N HIS A 18 22.03 -9.26 7.81
CA HIS A 18 22.15 -8.97 6.38
C HIS A 18 22.39 -7.46 6.15
N PRO A 19 23.32 -7.03 5.26
CA PRO A 19 23.63 -5.60 5.03
C PRO A 19 22.40 -4.74 4.69
N VAL A 20 21.45 -5.29 3.93
CA VAL A 20 20.16 -4.64 3.61
C VAL A 20 19.32 -4.38 4.87
N LEU A 21 19.35 -5.31 5.86
CA LEU A 21 18.61 -5.16 7.12
C LEU A 21 19.21 -4.10 8.06
N LYS A 22 20.53 -3.81 7.96
CA LYS A 22 21.13 -2.67 8.67
C LYS A 22 20.62 -1.33 8.13
N SER A 23 20.47 -1.22 6.81
CA SER A 23 19.87 -0.05 6.16
C SER A 23 18.40 0.14 6.57
N VAL A 24 17.63 -0.94 6.63
CA VAL A 24 16.22 -0.94 7.04
C VAL A 24 16.07 -0.61 8.54
N LYS A 25 16.99 -1.04 9.43
CA LYS A 25 17.03 -0.60 10.83
C LYS A 25 17.26 0.91 10.95
N SER A 26 18.11 1.49 10.12
CA SER A 26 18.34 2.94 10.04
C SER A 26 17.07 3.71 9.65
N ILE A 27 16.29 3.19 8.71
CA ILE A 27 15.01 3.77 8.31
C ILE A 27 13.98 3.71 9.46
N ARG A 28 13.96 2.64 10.27
CA ARG A 28 13.09 2.55 11.46
C ARG A 28 13.46 3.57 12.55
N TYR A 29 14.72 3.94 12.67
CA TYR A 29 15.18 4.92 13.69
C TYR A 29 14.84 6.37 13.33
N ASN A 30 14.76 6.70 12.03
CA ASN A 30 14.30 8.00 11.54
C ASN A 30 12.79 8.09 11.38
N LYS A 31 12.03 7.24 12.09
CA LYS A 31 10.56 7.16 12.04
C LYS A 31 9.86 8.50 12.30
N LEU A 32 10.51 9.44 12.97
CA LEU A 32 9.91 10.75 13.32
C LEU A 32 9.85 11.72 12.13
N ASP A 33 10.84 11.73 11.24
CA ASP A 33 10.87 12.68 10.11
C ASP A 33 10.06 12.19 8.90
N PHE A 34 10.01 10.86 8.66
CA PHE A 34 9.23 10.28 7.57
C PHE A 34 7.72 10.13 7.87
N CYS A 35 7.34 10.15 9.15
CA CYS A 35 5.93 9.98 9.56
C CYS A 35 5.13 11.30 9.60
N LEU A 36 5.74 12.44 9.28
CA LEU A 36 5.05 13.73 9.28
C LEU A 36 4.32 14.01 7.97
N ASP A 37 4.76 13.38 6.86
CA ASP A 37 4.14 13.53 5.56
C ASP A 37 3.23 12.35 5.25
N GLU A 38 2.09 12.63 4.65
CA GLU A 38 1.16 11.60 4.20
C GLU A 38 1.74 10.84 2.99
N LEU A 39 1.63 9.51 2.99
CA LEU A 39 2.04 8.67 1.87
C LEU A 39 0.83 8.19 1.08
N GLU A 40 0.83 8.46 -0.22
CA GLU A 40 -0.13 7.91 -1.17
C GLU A 40 0.56 6.92 -2.11
N ILE A 41 0.08 5.68 -2.16
CA ILE A 41 0.58 4.65 -3.07
C ILE A 41 -0.47 4.39 -4.15
N VAL A 42 -0.13 4.70 -5.39
CA VAL A 42 -0.98 4.42 -6.55
C VAL A 42 -0.49 3.17 -7.25
N VAL A 43 -1.25 2.09 -7.20
CA VAL A 43 -0.96 0.85 -7.91
C VAL A 43 -1.63 0.88 -9.27
N VAL A 44 -0.88 1.21 -10.32
CA VAL A 44 -1.37 1.24 -11.70
C VAL A 44 -1.43 -0.18 -12.24
N GLY A 45 -2.60 -0.61 -12.72
CA GLY A 45 -2.86 -2.00 -13.13
C GLY A 45 -3.43 -2.87 -12.01
N ALA A 46 -4.08 -2.26 -11.03
CA ALA A 46 -4.57 -2.87 -9.81
C ALA A 46 -5.52 -4.07 -10.02
N SER A 47 -6.28 -4.10 -11.12
CA SER A 47 -7.17 -5.22 -11.45
C SER A 47 -6.43 -6.44 -12.03
N GLY A 48 -5.14 -6.31 -12.34
CA GLY A 48 -4.33 -7.36 -12.94
C GLY A 48 -3.85 -8.41 -11.93
N ASP A 49 -3.38 -9.55 -12.46
CA ASP A 49 -2.91 -10.67 -11.66
C ASP A 49 -1.65 -10.35 -10.86
N LEU A 50 -0.71 -9.57 -11.43
CA LEU A 50 0.50 -9.16 -10.74
C LEU A 50 0.17 -8.36 -9.48
N ALA A 51 -0.73 -7.37 -9.60
CA ALA A 51 -1.15 -6.57 -8.47
C ALA A 51 -1.79 -7.44 -7.37
N LYS A 52 -2.81 -8.24 -7.71
CA LYS A 52 -3.54 -9.09 -6.76
C LYS A 52 -2.66 -10.14 -6.08
N LYS A 53 -1.81 -10.82 -6.86
CA LYS A 53 -1.05 -11.99 -6.40
C LYS A 53 0.29 -11.63 -5.74
N LYS A 54 0.83 -10.44 -6.01
CA LYS A 54 2.18 -10.04 -5.56
C LYS A 54 2.21 -8.67 -4.89
N THR A 55 1.71 -7.61 -5.56
CA THR A 55 1.89 -6.24 -5.06
C THR A 55 1.10 -6.01 -3.77
N TYR A 56 -0.20 -6.28 -3.74
CA TYR A 56 -1.02 -6.09 -2.53
C TYR A 56 -0.60 -7.00 -1.37
N PRO A 57 -0.28 -8.30 -1.57
CA PRO A 57 0.31 -9.12 -0.51
C PRO A 57 1.61 -8.57 0.05
N ALA A 58 2.50 -8.02 -0.80
CA ALA A 58 3.74 -7.39 -0.34
C ALA A 58 3.48 -6.09 0.44
N LEU A 59 2.50 -5.27 0.02
CA LEU A 59 2.08 -4.08 0.76
C LEU A 59 1.48 -4.44 2.12
N LEU A 60 0.70 -5.52 2.21
CA LEU A 60 0.20 -6.05 3.49
C LEU A 60 1.36 -6.48 4.41
N ASP A 61 2.38 -7.15 3.87
CA ASP A 61 3.57 -7.55 4.65
C ASP A 61 4.30 -6.32 5.20
N LEU A 62 4.51 -5.29 4.37
CA LEU A 62 5.10 -4.02 4.81
C LEU A 62 4.25 -3.32 5.88
N PHE A 63 2.92 -3.32 5.73
CA PHE A 63 1.99 -2.77 6.71
C PHE A 63 2.05 -3.53 8.05
N ALA A 64 1.95 -4.86 8.00
CA ALA A 64 1.99 -5.72 9.19
C ALA A 64 3.31 -5.59 9.97
N ASN A 65 4.42 -5.31 9.27
CA ASN A 65 5.73 -5.06 9.89
C ASN A 65 5.97 -3.59 10.28
N GLY A 66 4.99 -2.69 10.10
CA GLY A 66 5.07 -1.29 10.48
C GLY A 66 5.99 -0.43 9.60
N PHE A 67 6.23 -0.85 8.34
CA PHE A 67 6.95 -0.05 7.33
C PHE A 67 6.02 0.90 6.58
N ILE A 68 4.73 0.63 6.58
CA ILE A 68 3.67 1.50 6.05
C ILE A 68 2.84 1.97 7.24
N ALA A 69 2.64 3.28 7.34
CA ALA A 69 1.86 3.89 8.42
C ALA A 69 0.35 3.69 8.21
N ASP A 70 -0.42 3.69 9.29
CA ASP A 70 -1.87 3.47 9.28
C ASP A 70 -2.65 4.56 8.51
N ASN A 71 -2.05 5.75 8.33
CA ASN A 71 -2.63 6.86 7.56
C ASN A 71 -2.23 6.85 6.07
N THR A 72 -1.48 5.84 5.61
CA THR A 72 -1.14 5.67 4.20
C THR A 72 -2.39 5.39 3.38
N LYS A 73 -2.53 6.03 2.23
CA LYS A 73 -3.59 5.76 1.26
C LYS A 73 -3.06 4.91 0.12
N ILE A 74 -3.79 3.86 -0.22
CA ILE A 74 -3.44 2.94 -1.31
C ILE A 74 -4.56 2.96 -2.34
N VAL A 75 -4.29 3.53 -3.53
CA VAL A 75 -5.27 3.58 -4.61
C VAL A 75 -4.92 2.55 -5.68
N GLY A 76 -5.84 1.64 -5.92
CA GLY A 76 -5.83 0.79 -7.09
C GLY A 76 -6.36 1.55 -8.31
N PHE A 77 -5.53 1.79 -9.32
CA PHE A 77 -5.92 2.45 -10.56
C PHE A 77 -5.86 1.48 -11.73
N ALA A 78 -6.99 1.26 -12.41
CA ALA A 78 -7.04 0.40 -13.59
C ALA A 78 -8.25 0.67 -14.48
N ARG A 79 -8.24 0.08 -15.68
CA ARG A 79 -9.26 0.31 -16.72
C ARG A 79 -10.62 -0.32 -16.41
N SER A 80 -10.64 -1.41 -15.66
CA SER A 80 -11.87 -2.14 -15.33
C SER A 80 -12.72 -1.32 -14.36
N GLN A 81 -14.04 -1.31 -14.59
CA GLN A 81 -14.97 -0.71 -13.63
C GLN A 81 -15.23 -1.69 -12.47
N MET A 82 -15.12 -1.21 -11.24
CA MET A 82 -15.53 -1.93 -10.03
C MET A 82 -15.68 -0.97 -8.84
N SER A 83 -16.44 -1.38 -7.84
CA SER A 83 -16.55 -0.67 -6.56
C SER A 83 -15.38 -1.00 -5.63
N ASP A 84 -15.25 -0.27 -4.52
CA ASP A 84 -14.27 -0.58 -3.48
C ASP A 84 -14.54 -1.97 -2.87
N GLU A 85 -15.81 -2.34 -2.67
CA GLU A 85 -16.23 -3.64 -2.13
C GLU A 85 -15.83 -4.80 -3.07
N ASP A 86 -16.07 -4.64 -4.38
CA ASP A 86 -15.65 -5.62 -5.39
C ASP A 86 -14.13 -5.75 -5.43
N PHE A 87 -13.44 -4.63 -5.32
CA PHE A 87 -11.99 -4.60 -5.28
C PHE A 87 -11.44 -5.33 -4.05
N HIS A 88 -11.96 -5.03 -2.86
CA HIS A 88 -11.61 -5.70 -1.61
C HIS A 88 -11.88 -7.20 -1.68
N SER A 89 -13.05 -7.61 -2.21
CA SER A 89 -13.43 -9.01 -2.38
C SER A 89 -12.45 -9.78 -3.27
N LYS A 90 -11.94 -9.12 -4.33
CA LYS A 90 -10.94 -9.72 -5.24
C LYS A 90 -9.54 -9.79 -4.63
N LEU A 91 -9.17 -8.91 -3.72
CA LEU A 91 -7.87 -8.91 -3.04
C LEU A 91 -7.84 -9.92 -1.87
N ARG A 92 -8.93 -10.02 -1.13
CA ARG A 92 -9.03 -10.77 0.14
C ARG A 92 -8.40 -12.17 0.09
N PRO A 93 -8.68 -13.05 -0.88
CA PRO A 93 -8.11 -14.40 -0.88
C PRO A 93 -6.57 -14.43 -0.91
N PHE A 94 -5.96 -13.44 -1.55
CA PHE A 94 -4.49 -13.33 -1.64
C PHE A 94 -3.90 -12.72 -0.37
N LEU A 95 -4.61 -11.78 0.25
CA LEU A 95 -4.22 -11.16 1.51
C LEU A 95 -4.33 -12.14 2.68
N ASP A 96 -5.41 -12.92 2.75
CA ASP A 96 -5.60 -13.96 3.78
C ASP A 96 -4.51 -15.04 3.67
N LYS A 97 -4.14 -15.42 2.44
CA LYS A 97 -3.03 -16.34 2.21
C LYS A 97 -1.70 -15.76 2.71
N MET A 98 -1.44 -14.47 2.46
CA MET A 98 -0.24 -13.79 2.96
C MET A 98 -0.27 -13.69 4.49
N ALA A 99 -1.39 -13.27 5.07
CA ALA A 99 -1.56 -13.18 6.52
C ALA A 99 -1.29 -14.52 7.22
N SER A 100 -1.79 -15.63 6.63
CA SER A 100 -1.52 -16.98 7.12
C SER A 100 -0.03 -17.32 7.06
N SER A 101 0.68 -16.95 5.99
CA SER A 101 2.12 -17.20 5.84
C SER A 101 2.97 -16.37 6.82
N LEU A 102 2.47 -15.23 7.25
CA LEU A 102 3.11 -14.34 8.24
C LEU A 102 2.73 -14.69 9.68
N ASN A 103 1.91 -15.75 9.89
CA ASN A 103 1.36 -16.12 11.21
C ASN A 103 0.60 -14.94 11.88
N LEU A 104 -0.08 -14.12 11.08
CA LEU A 104 -0.94 -13.07 11.59
C LEU A 104 -2.24 -13.70 12.10
N HIS A 105 -2.33 -13.87 13.41
CA HIS A 105 -3.50 -14.52 14.05
C HIS A 105 -4.75 -13.63 14.12
N SER A 106 -4.68 -12.39 13.65
CA SER A 106 -5.79 -11.43 13.67
C SER A 106 -6.30 -11.12 12.26
N SER A 107 -7.55 -11.46 11.99
CA SER A 107 -8.26 -11.01 10.78
C SER A 107 -8.33 -9.48 10.68
N SER A 108 -8.23 -8.79 11.82
CA SER A 108 -8.27 -7.32 11.88
C SER A 108 -7.12 -6.66 11.09
N THR A 109 -5.94 -7.29 10.95
CA THR A 109 -4.83 -6.71 10.17
C THR A 109 -5.17 -6.61 8.69
N VAL A 110 -5.80 -7.65 8.12
CA VAL A 110 -6.25 -7.63 6.72
C VAL A 110 -7.39 -6.63 6.53
N ASP A 111 -8.33 -6.56 7.48
CA ASP A 111 -9.45 -5.61 7.41
C ASP A 111 -8.96 -4.17 7.51
N ASN A 112 -8.05 -3.85 8.43
CA ASN A 112 -7.43 -2.53 8.55
C ASN A 112 -6.65 -2.15 7.29
N PHE A 113 -5.91 -3.08 6.70
CA PHE A 113 -5.20 -2.86 5.45
C PHE A 113 -6.16 -2.57 4.29
N LEU A 114 -7.27 -3.32 4.19
CA LEU A 114 -8.28 -3.08 3.16
C LEU A 114 -8.96 -1.72 3.30
N GLN A 115 -9.15 -1.21 4.52
CA GLN A 115 -9.69 0.15 4.74
C GLN A 115 -8.77 1.25 4.20
N MET A 116 -7.46 0.99 4.09
CA MET A 116 -6.49 1.89 3.46
C MET A 116 -6.52 1.81 1.93
N CYS A 117 -7.24 0.86 1.35
CA CYS A 117 -7.27 0.58 -0.08
C CYS A 117 -8.58 1.07 -0.70
N ARG A 118 -8.50 1.92 -1.73
CA ARG A 118 -9.63 2.32 -2.57
C ARG A 118 -9.34 2.03 -4.03
N TYR A 119 -10.39 2.08 -4.86
CA TYR A 119 -10.26 1.81 -6.29
C TYR A 119 -10.75 3.01 -7.11
N LYS A 120 -9.98 3.39 -8.12
CA LYS A 120 -10.37 4.39 -9.14
C LYS A 120 -10.20 3.81 -10.53
N GLN A 121 -11.26 3.82 -11.30
CA GLN A 121 -11.21 3.49 -12.73
C GLN A 121 -10.55 4.61 -13.53
N GLY A 122 -9.73 4.24 -14.53
CA GLY A 122 -9.18 5.19 -15.50
C GLY A 122 -8.25 4.57 -16.52
N GLN A 123 -7.94 5.31 -17.57
CA GLN A 123 -7.04 4.89 -18.66
C GLN A 123 -5.59 5.30 -18.35
N TYR A 124 -4.64 4.38 -18.54
CA TYR A 124 -3.25 4.58 -18.12
C TYR A 124 -2.52 5.74 -18.82
N GLY A 125 -2.79 5.99 -20.11
CA GLY A 125 -2.15 7.05 -20.88
C GLY A 125 -3.02 8.30 -21.05
N SER A 126 -4.12 8.44 -20.32
CA SER A 126 -5.04 9.57 -20.40
C SER A 126 -4.72 10.60 -19.33
N ILE A 127 -4.42 11.83 -19.75
CA ILE A 127 -4.23 12.99 -18.87
C ILE A 127 -5.50 13.24 -18.05
N ASP A 128 -6.67 13.21 -18.69
CA ASP A 128 -7.95 13.44 -18.01
C ASP A 128 -8.18 12.42 -16.89
N SER A 129 -7.87 11.12 -17.16
CA SER A 129 -7.97 10.09 -16.13
C SER A 129 -6.98 10.29 -14.97
N MET A 130 -5.79 10.86 -15.24
CA MET A 130 -4.84 11.22 -14.19
C MET A 130 -5.30 12.43 -13.37
N VAL A 131 -5.90 13.44 -14.03
CA VAL A 131 -6.51 14.58 -13.34
C VAL A 131 -7.65 14.12 -12.43
N GLU A 132 -8.54 13.24 -12.90
CA GLU A 132 -9.58 12.63 -12.08
C GLU A 132 -9.03 11.82 -10.90
N LEU A 133 -7.93 11.09 -11.12
CA LEU A 133 -7.25 10.35 -10.05
C LEU A 133 -6.67 11.31 -9.00
N MET A 134 -6.08 12.42 -9.43
CA MET A 134 -5.56 13.45 -8.49
C MET A 134 -6.69 14.10 -7.69
N GLY A 135 -7.82 14.41 -8.33
CA GLY A 135 -9.02 14.89 -7.65
C GLY A 135 -9.53 13.90 -6.60
N PHE A 136 -9.65 12.63 -6.96
CA PHE A 136 -10.05 11.56 -6.07
C PHE A 136 -9.12 11.42 -4.83
N LEU A 137 -7.80 11.49 -5.03
CA LEU A 137 -6.82 11.48 -3.94
C LEU A 137 -6.96 12.71 -3.03
N SER A 138 -7.16 13.89 -3.61
CA SER A 138 -7.34 15.13 -2.85
C SER A 138 -8.63 15.13 -2.01
N GLU A 139 -9.71 14.56 -2.52
CA GLU A 139 -10.98 14.42 -1.78
C GLU A 139 -10.84 13.41 -0.61
N TRP A 140 -10.00 12.39 -0.76
CA TRP A 140 -9.76 11.42 0.30
C TRP A 140 -8.73 11.88 1.32
N GLY A 141 -7.84 12.82 0.95
CA GLY A 141 -6.77 13.34 1.79
C GLY A 141 -7.16 14.57 2.59
N ALA A 142 -6.66 14.68 3.83
CA ALA A 142 -6.77 15.87 4.65
C ALA A 142 -5.48 16.71 4.66
N ALA A 143 -4.36 16.17 4.18
CA ALA A 143 -3.07 16.85 4.22
C ALA A 143 -2.91 17.84 3.05
N PRO A 144 -2.28 19.00 3.28
CA PRO A 144 -1.89 19.90 2.20
C PRO A 144 -0.96 19.19 1.19
N ALA A 145 -1.08 19.53 -0.10
CA ALA A 145 -0.36 18.85 -1.18
C ALA A 145 1.17 18.82 -1.00
N GLU A 146 1.74 19.87 -0.38
CA GLU A 146 3.17 19.96 -0.06
C GLU A 146 3.65 18.99 1.04
N LYS A 147 2.72 18.35 1.74
CA LYS A 147 2.97 17.35 2.79
C LYS A 147 2.55 15.95 2.38
N VAL A 148 2.37 15.71 1.10
CA VAL A 148 1.98 14.41 0.56
C VAL A 148 3.09 13.86 -0.32
N ASN A 149 3.62 12.69 0.05
CA ASN A 149 4.52 11.92 -0.80
C ASN A 149 3.68 10.94 -1.63
N ARG A 150 3.88 10.90 -2.94
CA ARG A 150 3.14 10.03 -3.85
C ARG A 150 4.06 9.05 -4.56
N LEU A 151 3.75 7.76 -4.45
CA LEU A 151 4.44 6.67 -5.10
C LEU A 151 3.54 6.03 -6.16
N PHE A 152 3.97 6.01 -7.42
CA PHE A 152 3.31 5.26 -8.48
C PHE A 152 4.02 3.92 -8.70
N TYR A 153 3.31 2.81 -8.46
CA TYR A 153 3.79 1.46 -8.72
C TYR A 153 3.14 0.90 -9.98
N PHE A 154 3.93 0.59 -11.00
CA PHE A 154 3.43 0.10 -12.29
C PHE A 154 3.35 -1.43 -12.29
N ALA A 155 2.14 -1.97 -12.09
CA ALA A 155 1.77 -3.38 -12.25
C ALA A 155 1.13 -3.65 -13.62
N ILE A 156 1.64 -2.99 -14.67
CA ILE A 156 1.18 -3.01 -16.06
C ILE A 156 2.30 -3.53 -16.98
N PRO A 157 1.99 -3.93 -18.23
CA PRO A 157 3.03 -4.33 -19.19
C PRO A 157 4.00 -3.19 -19.51
N PRO A 158 5.30 -3.47 -19.70
CA PRO A 158 6.30 -2.43 -20.03
C PRO A 158 5.97 -1.59 -21.27
N THR A 159 5.24 -2.13 -22.21
CA THR A 159 4.83 -1.45 -23.45
C THR A 159 3.99 -0.19 -23.22
N VAL A 160 3.35 -0.07 -22.04
CA VAL A 160 2.52 1.09 -21.70
C VAL A 160 3.17 2.01 -20.64
N PHE A 161 4.40 1.73 -20.19
CA PHE A 161 5.09 2.51 -19.16
C PHE A 161 5.28 3.98 -19.57
N LEU A 162 5.82 4.21 -20.77
CA LEU A 162 6.13 5.56 -21.23
C LEU A 162 4.91 6.46 -21.32
N GLN A 163 3.83 5.95 -21.93
CA GLN A 163 2.59 6.72 -22.03
C GLN A 163 1.94 6.99 -20.66
N THR A 164 2.03 6.01 -19.72
CA THR A 164 1.52 6.18 -18.36
C THR A 164 2.33 7.23 -17.60
N ALA A 165 3.66 7.16 -17.66
CA ALA A 165 4.54 8.12 -17.01
C ALA A 165 4.38 9.54 -17.59
N ALA A 166 4.17 9.67 -18.90
CA ALA A 166 3.90 10.94 -19.54
C ALA A 166 2.57 11.57 -19.11
N ALA A 167 1.54 10.76 -18.83
CA ALA A 167 0.25 11.23 -18.36
C ALA A 167 0.24 11.66 -16.88
N ILE A 168 1.19 11.16 -16.07
CA ILE A 168 1.34 11.53 -14.64
C ILE A 168 2.05 12.88 -14.48
N LYS A 169 2.88 13.28 -15.45
CA LYS A 169 3.70 14.51 -15.41
C LYS A 169 2.84 15.76 -15.52
#